data_1e67e97a4f2a4b910d907581d2977f2f
#
_entry.id   1e67e97a4f2a4b910d907581d2977f2f
#
_cell.length_a   1.000
_cell.length_b   1.000
_cell.length_c   1.000
_cell.angle_alpha   90.00
_cell.angle_beta   90.00
_cell.angle_gamma   90.00
#
_symmetry.space_group_name_H-M   'P 1'
#
loop_
_entity.id
_entity.type
_entity.pdbx_description
1 polymer ?
#
loop_
_entity_poly.entity_id
_entity_poly.type
_entity_poly.pdbx_seq_one_letter_code
_entity_poly.pdbx_strand_id
1 'polypeptide(L)'
;LSDDEMHSIRLQAHLIGPREWDPYSKAMYLNYLANVEHMPMNTLISFCGGSSKASEIRNMIAAYNDMEKYYRPLCDDDSQFEIKKFHGFVELQNRNIMDALNAKGYDKTDFSQWMVDDRFTTLQDVRKLPDILKSKKATEVFLKTNTRDAKKILAVEEITVDKLKDVPYELLAKELSNRMLDMKMREISHLRDDSEYDAKRNALAQVYGDVKFILEEIGVDLG
;
A
#
# COMPACT_ATOMS: atom_id res chain seq x y z
N LEU A 1 -38.84 7.16 -25.42
CA LEU A 1 -37.76 7.35 -24.40
C LEU A 1 -36.49 7.68 -25.15
N SER A 2 -35.82 8.77 -24.79
CA SER A 2 -34.49 9.06 -25.29
C SER A 2 -33.47 8.07 -24.71
N ASP A 3 -32.29 7.95 -25.38
CA ASP A 3 -31.22 7.09 -24.86
C ASP A 3 -30.80 7.51 -23.43
N ASP A 4 -30.75 8.81 -23.14
CA ASP A 4 -30.49 9.35 -21.82
C ASP A 4 -31.53 8.93 -20.77
N GLU A 5 -32.81 8.92 -21.14
CA GLU A 5 -33.90 8.44 -20.25
C GLU A 5 -33.76 6.93 -20.00
N MET A 6 -33.41 6.14 -21.02
CA MET A 6 -33.15 4.70 -20.85
C MET A 6 -31.96 4.43 -19.96
N HIS A 7 -30.85 5.17 -20.10
CA HIS A 7 -29.69 5.07 -19.25
C HIS A 7 -29.98 5.46 -17.80
N SER A 8 -30.78 6.53 -17.61
CA SER A 8 -31.23 6.98 -16.30
C SER A 8 -32.05 5.90 -15.58
N ILE A 9 -33.03 5.32 -16.29
CA ILE A 9 -33.90 4.26 -15.74
C ILE A 9 -33.11 3.02 -15.38
N ARG A 10 -32.18 2.59 -16.25
CA ARG A 10 -31.29 1.45 -15.97
C ARG A 10 -30.44 1.67 -14.73
N LEU A 11 -29.78 2.83 -14.64
CA LEU A 11 -28.97 3.18 -13.50
C LEU A 11 -29.78 3.24 -12.21
N GLN A 12 -30.94 3.91 -12.22
CA GLN A 12 -31.82 4.00 -11.05
C GLN A 12 -32.34 2.62 -10.62
N ALA A 13 -32.74 1.76 -11.55
CA ALA A 13 -33.24 0.42 -11.26
C ALA A 13 -32.18 -0.49 -10.63
N HIS A 14 -30.92 -0.32 -10.99
CA HIS A 14 -29.82 -1.19 -10.56
C HIS A 14 -28.85 -0.57 -9.55
N LEU A 15 -28.87 0.77 -9.37
CA LEU A 15 -28.05 1.45 -8.36
C LEU A 15 -28.78 1.64 -7.03
N ILE A 16 -30.13 1.80 -7.09
CA ILE A 16 -30.98 2.15 -5.94
C ILE A 16 -32.13 1.14 -5.79
N GLY A 17 -32.31 0.26 -6.78
CA GLY A 17 -33.39 -0.71 -6.82
C GLY A 17 -33.15 -1.97 -5.97
N PRO A 18 -34.14 -2.86 -5.87
CA PRO A 18 -34.09 -4.07 -5.06
C PRO A 18 -33.06 -5.12 -5.54
N ARG A 19 -32.37 -4.90 -6.66
CA ARG A 19 -31.27 -5.70 -7.21
C ARG A 19 -30.11 -4.79 -7.59
N GLU A 20 -29.29 -4.47 -6.59
CA GLU A 20 -28.06 -3.73 -6.84
C GLU A 20 -27.10 -4.53 -7.73
N TRP A 21 -26.48 -3.86 -8.69
CA TRP A 21 -25.37 -4.43 -9.43
C TRP A 21 -24.17 -4.66 -8.49
N ASP A 22 -23.43 -5.72 -8.77
CA ASP A 22 -22.13 -5.86 -8.12
C ASP A 22 -21.23 -4.65 -8.50
N PRO A 23 -20.28 -4.30 -7.63
CA PRO A 23 -19.45 -3.11 -7.81
C PRO A 23 -18.64 -3.08 -9.12
N TYR A 24 -18.20 -4.24 -9.61
CA TYR A 24 -17.49 -4.34 -10.88
C TYR A 24 -18.41 -4.02 -12.06
N SER A 25 -19.58 -4.63 -12.13
CA SER A 25 -20.58 -4.37 -13.19
C SER A 25 -21.03 -2.91 -13.18
N LYS A 26 -21.19 -2.31 -12.00
CA LYS A 26 -21.46 -0.88 -11.85
C LYS A 26 -20.34 -0.03 -12.44
N ALA A 27 -19.09 -0.33 -12.13
CA ALA A 27 -17.92 0.39 -12.64
C ALA A 27 -17.76 0.23 -14.14
N MET A 28 -18.00 -0.97 -14.68
CA MET A 28 -18.02 -1.24 -16.12
C MET A 28 -19.02 -0.34 -16.85
N TYR A 29 -20.24 -0.22 -16.33
CA TYR A 29 -21.27 0.60 -16.95
C TYR A 29 -20.95 2.10 -16.83
N LEU A 30 -20.43 2.55 -15.68
CA LEU A 30 -19.95 3.92 -15.51
C LEU A 30 -18.81 4.25 -16.49
N ASN A 31 -17.90 3.29 -16.72
CA ASN A 31 -16.85 3.43 -17.71
C ASN A 31 -17.41 3.57 -19.14
N TYR A 32 -18.41 2.77 -19.51
CA TYR A 32 -19.09 2.87 -20.78
C TYR A 32 -19.73 4.25 -20.98
N LEU A 33 -20.51 4.72 -20.00
CA LEU A 33 -21.16 6.02 -20.08
C LEU A 33 -20.16 7.19 -20.16
N ALA A 34 -19.07 7.11 -19.40
CA ALA A 34 -18.05 8.16 -19.39
C ALA A 34 -17.21 8.22 -20.68
N ASN A 35 -16.77 7.04 -21.18
CA ASN A 35 -15.73 6.96 -22.18
C ASN A 35 -16.26 6.62 -23.60
N VAL A 36 -17.44 6.01 -23.70
CA VAL A 36 -18.08 5.68 -24.99
C VAL A 36 -19.19 6.67 -25.30
N GLU A 37 -20.09 6.90 -24.36
CA GLU A 37 -21.20 7.86 -24.51
C GLU A 37 -20.78 9.31 -24.22
N HIS A 38 -19.54 9.53 -23.72
CA HIS A 38 -18.98 10.84 -23.39
C HIS A 38 -19.86 11.65 -22.41
N MET A 39 -20.55 10.95 -21.50
CA MET A 39 -21.47 11.56 -20.56
C MET A 39 -20.73 12.43 -19.54
N PRO A 40 -21.19 13.68 -19.29
CA PRO A 40 -20.56 14.57 -18.31
C PRO A 40 -20.60 13.99 -16.90
N MET A 41 -19.53 14.25 -16.11
CA MET A 41 -19.40 13.75 -14.73
C MET A 41 -20.57 14.15 -13.84
N ASN A 42 -21.11 15.36 -13.99
CA ASN A 42 -22.26 15.82 -13.20
C ASN A 42 -23.52 14.98 -13.47
N THR A 43 -23.69 14.54 -14.71
CA THR A 43 -24.80 13.64 -15.10
C THR A 43 -24.60 12.25 -14.47
N LEU A 44 -23.36 11.72 -14.49
CA LEU A 44 -23.03 10.45 -13.83
C LEU A 44 -23.27 10.50 -12.32
N ILE A 45 -22.91 11.60 -11.64
CA ILE A 45 -23.19 11.82 -10.21
C ILE A 45 -24.70 11.80 -9.95
N SER A 46 -25.47 12.51 -10.78
CA SER A 46 -26.94 12.55 -10.67
C SER A 46 -27.54 11.15 -10.81
N PHE A 47 -27.06 10.36 -11.78
CA PHE A 47 -27.52 8.98 -11.99
C PHE A 47 -27.13 8.03 -10.86
N CYS A 48 -26.04 8.32 -10.14
CA CYS A 48 -25.66 7.59 -8.93
C CYS A 48 -26.41 8.03 -7.66
N GLY A 49 -27.55 8.70 -7.82
CA GLY A 49 -28.39 9.17 -6.70
C GLY A 49 -27.92 10.49 -6.08
N GLY A 50 -27.01 11.22 -6.72
CA GLY A 50 -26.56 12.57 -6.35
C GLY A 50 -25.67 12.66 -5.10
N SER A 51 -25.50 11.56 -4.33
CA SER A 51 -24.69 11.51 -3.11
C SER A 51 -23.24 11.09 -3.37
N SER A 52 -22.96 10.46 -4.50
CA SER A 52 -21.62 9.99 -4.86
C SER A 52 -20.70 11.16 -5.22
N LYS A 53 -19.46 11.12 -4.74
CA LYS A 53 -18.45 12.11 -5.11
C LYS A 53 -17.84 11.79 -6.48
N ALA A 54 -17.48 12.85 -7.24
CA ALA A 54 -16.82 12.68 -8.53
C ALA A 54 -15.53 11.84 -8.43
N SER A 55 -14.79 11.96 -7.30
CA SER A 55 -13.60 11.16 -7.04
C SER A 55 -13.90 9.66 -6.90
N GLU A 56 -15.00 9.30 -6.27
CA GLU A 56 -15.43 7.90 -6.12
C GLU A 56 -15.76 7.28 -7.47
N ILE A 57 -16.51 8.00 -8.32
CA ILE A 57 -16.83 7.52 -9.68
C ILE A 57 -15.55 7.36 -10.51
N ARG A 58 -14.62 8.33 -10.46
CA ARG A 58 -13.34 8.23 -11.15
C ARG A 58 -12.52 7.03 -10.66
N ASN A 59 -12.46 6.80 -9.34
CA ASN A 59 -11.75 5.68 -8.77
C ASN A 59 -12.38 4.34 -9.17
N MET A 60 -13.71 4.23 -9.23
CA MET A 60 -14.39 3.04 -9.73
C MET A 60 -14.05 2.76 -11.20
N ILE A 61 -14.11 3.78 -12.07
CA ILE A 61 -13.75 3.65 -13.47
C ILE A 61 -12.28 3.27 -13.64
N ALA A 62 -11.38 3.91 -12.89
CA ALA A 62 -9.95 3.60 -12.92
C ALA A 62 -9.67 2.16 -12.43
N ALA A 63 -10.33 1.73 -11.36
CA ALA A 63 -10.22 0.37 -10.82
C ALA A 63 -10.69 -0.69 -11.84
N TYR A 64 -11.81 -0.42 -12.54
CA TYR A 64 -12.29 -1.27 -13.62
C TYR A 64 -11.26 -1.37 -14.75
N ASN A 65 -10.75 -0.25 -15.23
CA ASN A 65 -9.76 -0.22 -16.31
C ASN A 65 -8.46 -0.93 -15.89
N ASP A 66 -8.01 -0.77 -14.65
CA ASP A 66 -6.82 -1.45 -14.14
C ASP A 66 -7.05 -2.97 -14.06
N MET A 67 -8.22 -3.41 -13.60
CA MET A 67 -8.57 -4.82 -13.51
C MET A 67 -8.64 -5.46 -14.90
N GLU A 68 -9.25 -4.79 -15.88
CA GLU A 68 -9.29 -5.28 -17.27
C GLU A 68 -7.92 -5.32 -17.92
N LYS A 69 -7.09 -4.29 -17.68
CA LYS A 69 -5.80 -4.14 -18.35
C LYS A 69 -4.71 -5.02 -17.77
N TYR A 70 -4.66 -5.18 -16.43
CA TYR A 70 -3.53 -5.79 -15.75
C TYR A 70 -3.87 -7.14 -15.10
N TYR A 71 -5.12 -7.34 -14.62
CA TYR A 71 -5.50 -8.58 -13.95
C TYR A 71 -6.13 -9.60 -14.91
N ARG A 72 -7.05 -9.19 -15.80
CA ARG A 72 -7.68 -10.10 -16.77
C ARG A 72 -6.66 -10.87 -17.62
N PRO A 73 -5.58 -10.25 -18.15
CA PRO A 73 -4.59 -10.98 -18.96
C PRO A 73 -3.77 -12.02 -18.20
N LEU A 74 -3.78 -11.99 -16.85
CA LEU A 74 -3.09 -12.96 -15.98
C LEU A 74 -3.98 -14.16 -15.65
N CYS A 75 -5.27 -14.11 -15.98
CA CYS A 75 -6.20 -15.22 -15.79
C CYS A 75 -6.17 -16.10 -17.05
N ASP A 76 -5.96 -17.42 -16.88
CA ASP A 76 -5.87 -18.34 -18.00
C ASP A 76 -7.22 -18.51 -18.74
N ASP A 77 -8.31 -18.34 -18.01
CA ASP A 77 -9.67 -18.35 -18.55
C ASP A 77 -10.62 -17.44 -17.74
N ASP A 78 -11.83 -17.22 -18.26
CA ASP A 78 -12.85 -16.39 -17.62
C ASP A 78 -13.31 -16.92 -16.23
N SER A 79 -13.10 -18.20 -15.93
CA SER A 79 -13.46 -18.78 -14.63
C SER A 79 -12.49 -18.36 -13.52
N GLN A 80 -11.26 -17.99 -13.87
CA GLN A 80 -10.25 -17.46 -12.94
C GLN A 80 -10.40 -15.98 -12.72
N PHE A 81 -11.13 -15.26 -13.59
CA PHE A 81 -11.39 -13.84 -13.44
C PHE A 81 -12.43 -13.58 -12.35
N GLU A 82 -11.94 -13.25 -11.17
CA GLU A 82 -12.79 -13.03 -10.00
C GLU A 82 -13.22 -11.57 -9.85
N ILE A 83 -14.45 -11.26 -10.27
CA ILE A 83 -15.03 -9.89 -10.11
C ILE A 83 -15.05 -9.42 -8.65
N LYS A 84 -15.07 -10.35 -7.68
CA LYS A 84 -15.00 -10.02 -6.24
C LYS A 84 -13.71 -9.30 -5.86
N LYS A 85 -12.59 -9.52 -6.59
CA LYS A 85 -11.30 -8.86 -6.37
C LYS A 85 -11.34 -7.36 -6.75
N PHE A 86 -12.40 -6.88 -7.38
CA PHE A 86 -12.60 -5.48 -7.75
C PHE A 86 -12.37 -4.50 -6.60
N HIS A 87 -12.80 -4.82 -5.38
CA HIS A 87 -12.57 -3.96 -4.23
C HIS A 87 -11.09 -3.70 -3.94
N GLY A 88 -10.23 -4.68 -4.20
CA GLY A 88 -8.77 -4.50 -4.09
C GLY A 88 -8.23 -3.46 -5.09
N PHE A 89 -8.78 -3.45 -6.31
CA PHE A 89 -8.43 -2.46 -7.34
C PHE A 89 -8.99 -1.07 -7.02
N VAL A 90 -10.12 -0.97 -6.32
CA VAL A 90 -10.62 0.32 -5.78
C VAL A 90 -9.67 0.86 -4.72
N GLU A 91 -9.21 0.03 -3.78
CA GLU A 91 -8.21 0.42 -2.78
C GLU A 91 -6.89 0.86 -3.41
N LEU A 92 -6.47 0.21 -4.50
CA LEU A 92 -5.26 0.55 -5.25
C LEU A 92 -5.28 2.00 -5.77
N GLN A 93 -6.46 2.60 -5.99
CA GLN A 93 -6.56 4.00 -6.44
C GLN A 93 -6.18 5.02 -5.35
N ASN A 94 -5.93 4.57 -4.12
CA ASN A 94 -5.40 5.42 -3.07
C ASN A 94 -3.96 5.82 -3.40
N ARG A 95 -3.71 7.13 -3.46
CA ARG A 95 -2.40 7.69 -3.79
C ARG A 95 -1.28 7.15 -2.90
N ASN A 96 -1.50 7.01 -1.60
CA ASN A 96 -0.49 6.51 -0.67
C ASN A 96 -0.06 5.07 -1.02
N ILE A 97 -0.96 4.24 -1.54
CA ILE A 97 -0.66 2.86 -1.95
C ILE A 97 0.15 2.89 -3.24
N MET A 98 -0.26 3.67 -4.24
CA MET A 98 0.49 3.81 -5.49
C MET A 98 1.88 4.39 -5.28
N ASP A 99 2.01 5.42 -4.43
CA ASP A 99 3.29 6.03 -4.10
C ASP A 99 4.23 5.00 -3.40
N ALA A 100 3.69 4.17 -2.50
CA ALA A 100 4.45 3.12 -1.83
C ALA A 100 4.93 2.02 -2.79
N LEU A 101 4.09 1.59 -3.75
CA LEU A 101 4.46 0.65 -4.80
C LEU A 101 5.60 1.22 -5.64
N ASN A 102 5.40 2.41 -6.21
CA ASN A 102 6.37 3.07 -7.08
C ASN A 102 7.72 3.30 -6.38
N ALA A 103 7.71 3.68 -5.08
CA ALA A 103 8.92 3.87 -4.29
C ALA A 103 9.77 2.61 -4.13
N LYS A 104 9.17 1.43 -4.33
CA LYS A 104 9.84 0.12 -4.28
C LYS A 104 10.07 -0.50 -5.67
N GLY A 105 9.72 0.22 -6.74
CA GLY A 105 9.86 -0.25 -8.12
C GLY A 105 8.79 -1.25 -8.55
N TYR A 106 7.69 -1.37 -7.79
CA TYR A 106 6.53 -2.18 -8.16
C TYR A 106 5.51 -1.35 -8.95
N ASP A 107 4.75 -2.02 -9.80
CA ASP A 107 3.69 -1.42 -10.61
C ASP A 107 2.34 -2.13 -10.45
N LYS A 108 1.38 -1.75 -11.31
CA LYS A 108 0.05 -2.36 -11.35
C LYS A 108 0.05 -3.81 -11.84
N THR A 109 1.07 -4.22 -12.59
CA THR A 109 1.24 -5.60 -13.04
C THR A 109 1.65 -6.48 -11.87
N ASP A 110 2.63 -6.02 -11.05
CA ASP A 110 3.02 -6.72 -9.83
C ASP A 110 1.84 -6.87 -8.86
N PHE A 111 1.10 -5.77 -8.64
CA PHE A 111 -0.11 -5.79 -7.82
C PHE A 111 -1.13 -6.82 -8.33
N SER A 112 -1.38 -6.84 -9.64
CA SER A 112 -2.32 -7.78 -10.25
C SER A 112 -1.85 -9.23 -10.11
N GLN A 113 -0.54 -9.48 -10.23
CA GLN A 113 0.03 -10.81 -9.95
C GLN A 113 -0.19 -11.22 -8.49
N TRP A 114 0.00 -10.30 -7.52
CA TRP A 114 -0.29 -10.59 -6.11
C TRP A 114 -1.78 -10.87 -5.85
N MET A 115 -2.67 -10.27 -6.64
CA MET A 115 -4.10 -10.59 -6.60
C MET A 115 -4.39 -12.00 -7.15
N VAL A 116 -3.72 -12.42 -8.24
CA VAL A 116 -3.82 -13.80 -8.76
C VAL A 116 -3.30 -14.80 -7.72
N ASP A 117 -2.15 -14.51 -7.11
CA ASP A 117 -1.50 -15.36 -6.12
C ASP A 117 -2.19 -15.41 -4.74
N ASP A 118 -3.33 -14.73 -4.57
CA ASP A 118 -4.06 -14.60 -3.29
C ASP A 118 -3.19 -14.10 -2.12
N ARG A 119 -2.24 -13.17 -2.41
CA ARG A 119 -1.36 -12.59 -1.39
C ARG A 119 -2.11 -11.75 -0.36
N PHE A 120 -3.27 -11.25 -0.70
CA PHE A 120 -4.12 -10.48 0.21
C PHE A 120 -5.11 -11.39 0.94
N THR A 121 -4.94 -11.56 2.24
CA THR A 121 -5.86 -12.38 3.06
C THR A 121 -7.29 -11.81 3.05
N THR A 122 -7.41 -10.49 3.00
CA THR A 122 -8.65 -9.77 2.72
C THR A 122 -8.36 -8.63 1.76
N LEU A 123 -9.34 -8.22 0.95
CA LEU A 123 -9.15 -7.11 0.00
C LEU A 123 -8.88 -5.76 0.70
N GLN A 124 -9.31 -5.60 1.95
CA GLN A 124 -8.99 -4.43 2.78
C GLN A 124 -7.50 -4.39 3.19
N ASP A 125 -6.81 -5.53 3.17
CA ASP A 125 -5.39 -5.60 3.50
C ASP A 125 -4.50 -4.87 2.48
N VAL A 126 -5.04 -4.53 1.30
CA VAL A 126 -4.37 -3.65 0.32
C VAL A 126 -3.96 -2.32 0.97
N ARG A 127 -4.76 -1.81 1.92
CA ARG A 127 -4.45 -0.59 2.69
C ARG A 127 -3.19 -0.71 3.56
N LYS A 128 -2.73 -1.93 3.83
CA LYS A 128 -1.52 -2.20 4.62
C LYS A 128 -0.24 -2.27 3.80
N LEU A 129 -0.34 -2.24 2.48
CA LEU A 129 0.83 -2.25 1.59
C LEU A 129 1.86 -1.17 1.92
N PRO A 130 1.48 0.11 2.19
CA PRO A 130 2.47 1.13 2.54
C PRO A 130 3.30 0.77 3.78
N ASP A 131 2.68 0.19 4.80
CA ASP A 131 3.36 -0.22 6.03
C ASP A 131 4.24 -1.47 5.77
N ILE A 132 3.71 -2.46 5.05
CA ILE A 132 4.43 -3.69 4.69
C ILE A 132 5.67 -3.35 3.86
N LEU A 133 5.53 -2.50 2.83
CA LEU A 133 6.63 -2.15 1.93
C LEU A 133 7.70 -1.27 2.58
N LYS A 134 7.41 -0.58 3.70
CA LYS A 134 8.42 0.14 4.49
C LYS A 134 9.38 -0.81 5.20
N SER A 135 8.89 -1.94 5.72
CA SER A 135 9.70 -2.94 6.40
C SER A 135 10.27 -3.96 5.40
N LYS A 136 11.61 -4.09 5.34
CA LYS A 136 12.27 -5.08 4.48
C LYS A 136 11.80 -6.50 4.82
N LYS A 137 11.74 -6.84 6.12
CA LYS A 137 11.32 -8.18 6.59
C LYS A 137 9.86 -8.48 6.26
N ALA A 138 8.96 -7.51 6.50
CA ALA A 138 7.55 -7.67 6.20
C ALA A 138 7.32 -7.82 4.68
N THR A 139 8.06 -7.06 3.85
CA THR A 139 8.02 -7.17 2.39
C THR A 139 8.46 -8.56 1.93
N GLU A 140 9.59 -9.07 2.42
CA GLU A 140 10.07 -10.41 2.06
C GLU A 140 9.07 -11.52 2.42
N VAL A 141 8.44 -11.41 3.59
CA VAL A 141 7.39 -12.35 4.02
C VAL A 141 6.15 -12.21 3.15
N PHE A 142 5.68 -10.99 2.87
CA PHE A 142 4.54 -10.74 2.00
C PHE A 142 4.72 -11.37 0.61
N LEU A 143 5.89 -11.15 -0.01
CA LEU A 143 6.18 -11.68 -1.35
C LEU A 143 6.27 -13.22 -1.39
N LYS A 144 6.60 -13.87 -0.28
CA LYS A 144 6.67 -15.34 -0.17
C LYS A 144 5.35 -15.97 0.26
N THR A 145 4.57 -15.27 1.08
CA THR A 145 3.36 -15.80 1.70
C THR A 145 2.14 -14.90 1.44
N ASN A 146 1.75 -14.05 2.40
CA ASN A 146 0.56 -13.20 2.31
C ASN A 146 0.60 -12.03 3.32
N THR A 147 -0.42 -11.16 3.25
CA THR A 147 -0.55 -10.00 4.16
C THR A 147 -0.72 -10.38 5.63
N ARG A 148 -1.32 -11.55 5.95
CA ARG A 148 -1.49 -11.99 7.35
C ARG A 148 -0.15 -12.18 8.03
N ASP A 149 0.78 -12.87 7.36
CA ASP A 149 2.08 -13.17 7.93
C ASP A 149 2.97 -11.93 7.95
N ALA A 150 2.91 -11.08 6.92
CA ALA A 150 3.58 -9.78 6.92
C ALA A 150 3.13 -8.88 8.09
N LYS A 151 1.83 -8.84 8.39
CA LYS A 151 1.28 -8.09 9.53
C LYS A 151 1.81 -8.58 10.88
N LYS A 152 2.08 -9.89 11.03
CA LYS A 152 2.71 -10.41 12.27
C LYS A 152 4.12 -9.84 12.45
N ILE A 153 4.89 -9.72 11.35
CA ILE A 153 6.23 -9.11 11.41
C ILE A 153 6.13 -7.64 11.84
N LEU A 154 5.22 -6.86 11.24
CA LEU A 154 5.01 -5.46 11.62
C LEU A 154 4.63 -5.33 13.09
N ALA A 155 3.72 -6.16 13.59
CA ALA A 155 3.32 -6.14 14.99
C ALA A 155 4.50 -6.43 15.95
N VAL A 156 5.40 -7.36 15.59
CA VAL A 156 6.61 -7.64 16.39
C VAL A 156 7.57 -6.44 16.36
N GLU A 157 7.76 -5.80 15.20
CA GLU A 157 8.60 -4.61 15.07
C GLU A 157 8.04 -3.44 15.90
N GLU A 158 6.73 -3.20 15.85
CA GLU A 158 6.04 -2.16 16.63
C GLU A 158 6.18 -2.39 18.15
N ILE A 159 5.91 -3.62 18.61
CA ILE A 159 6.07 -3.99 20.03
C ILE A 159 7.52 -3.79 20.49
N THR A 160 8.50 -4.08 19.62
CA THR A 160 9.91 -3.91 19.96
C THR A 160 10.27 -2.43 20.12
N VAL A 161 9.78 -1.56 19.24
CA VAL A 161 9.98 -0.11 19.33
C VAL A 161 9.30 0.47 20.60
N ASP A 162 8.04 0.07 20.89
CA ASP A 162 7.33 0.54 22.08
C ASP A 162 8.02 0.11 23.38
N LYS A 163 8.54 -1.10 23.45
CA LYS A 163 9.35 -1.55 24.60
C LYS A 163 10.63 -0.73 24.80
N LEU A 164 11.22 -0.22 23.73
CA LEU A 164 12.41 0.62 23.81
C LEU A 164 12.11 2.04 24.27
N LYS A 165 10.90 2.56 24.06
CA LYS A 165 10.50 3.92 24.49
C LYS A 165 10.54 4.11 26.01
N ASP A 166 10.22 3.05 26.77
CA ASP A 166 10.19 3.07 28.23
C ASP A 166 11.54 2.73 28.89
N VAL A 167 12.55 2.38 28.08
CA VAL A 167 13.90 2.07 28.59
C VAL A 167 14.69 3.36 28.76
N PRO A 168 15.29 3.62 29.95
CA PRO A 168 16.15 4.76 30.17
C PRO A 168 17.29 4.83 29.14
N TYR A 169 17.56 6.03 28.63
CA TYR A 169 18.52 6.23 27.55
C TYR A 169 19.93 5.75 27.93
N GLU A 170 20.32 5.81 29.22
CA GLU A 170 21.60 5.33 29.73
C GLU A 170 21.77 3.82 29.54
N LEU A 171 20.70 3.06 29.72
CA LEU A 171 20.72 1.61 29.49
C LEU A 171 20.80 1.28 28.00
N LEU A 172 20.08 2.03 27.17
CA LEU A 172 20.16 1.89 25.71
C LEU A 172 21.55 2.23 25.19
N ALA A 173 22.16 3.32 25.68
CA ALA A 173 23.51 3.74 25.31
C ALA A 173 24.55 2.70 25.71
N LYS A 174 24.44 2.12 26.92
CA LYS A 174 25.32 1.06 27.42
C LYS A 174 25.20 -0.21 26.57
N GLU A 175 23.99 -0.63 26.25
CA GLU A 175 23.75 -1.80 25.40
C GLU A 175 24.27 -1.59 23.97
N LEU A 176 24.04 -0.40 23.39
CA LEU A 176 24.57 -0.03 22.08
C LEU A 176 26.11 -0.08 22.09
N SER A 177 26.74 0.52 23.10
CA SER A 177 28.19 0.51 23.26
C SER A 177 28.76 -0.91 23.34
N ASN A 178 28.14 -1.79 24.15
CA ASN A 178 28.55 -3.19 24.26
C ASN A 178 28.46 -3.90 22.90
N ARG A 179 27.37 -3.75 22.17
CA ARG A 179 27.21 -4.36 20.84
C ARG A 179 28.21 -3.83 19.82
N MET A 180 28.58 -2.57 19.91
CA MET A 180 29.59 -1.97 19.03
C MET A 180 31.00 -2.55 19.34
N LEU A 181 31.34 -2.75 20.62
CA LEU A 181 32.58 -3.35 21.03
C LEU A 181 32.70 -4.83 20.61
N ASP A 182 31.58 -5.55 20.58
CA ASP A 182 31.52 -6.95 20.17
C ASP A 182 31.50 -7.15 18.65
N MET A 183 31.45 -6.07 17.85
CA MET A 183 31.44 -6.14 16.39
C MET A 183 32.72 -6.77 15.86
N LYS A 184 32.55 -7.81 15.03
CA LYS A 184 33.71 -8.48 14.35
C LYS A 184 34.20 -7.62 13.18
N MET A 185 35.49 -7.67 12.90
CA MET A 185 36.12 -6.95 11.79
C MET A 185 35.41 -7.17 10.44
N ARG A 186 34.83 -8.37 10.23
CA ARG A 186 34.06 -8.68 9.03
C ARG A 186 32.78 -7.82 8.93
N GLU A 187 32.08 -7.61 10.03
CA GLU A 187 30.90 -6.76 10.07
C GLU A 187 31.23 -5.28 9.83
N ILE A 188 32.36 -4.84 10.40
CA ILE A 188 32.89 -3.48 10.19
C ILE A 188 33.25 -3.27 8.71
N SER A 189 33.87 -4.27 8.06
CA SER A 189 34.15 -4.19 6.62
C SER A 189 32.88 -4.10 5.78
N HIS A 190 31.85 -4.90 6.09
CA HIS A 190 30.56 -4.81 5.41
C HIS A 190 29.88 -3.46 5.64
N LEU A 191 29.93 -2.90 6.85
CA LEU A 191 29.44 -1.56 7.12
C LEU A 191 30.15 -0.49 6.28
N ARG A 192 31.43 -0.67 5.93
CA ARG A 192 32.19 0.27 5.13
C ARG A 192 31.90 0.18 3.64
N ASP A 193 31.85 -1.04 3.10
CA ASP A 193 31.99 -1.30 1.67
C ASP A 193 30.69 -1.73 0.98
N ASP A 194 29.64 -2.11 1.73
CA ASP A 194 28.41 -2.68 1.19
C ASP A 194 27.24 -1.69 1.28
N SER A 195 26.65 -1.38 0.14
CA SER A 195 25.48 -0.48 0.04
C SER A 195 24.23 -1.02 0.76
N GLU A 196 24.14 -2.35 0.95
CA GLU A 196 23.05 -2.95 1.73
C GLU A 196 23.08 -2.50 3.21
N TYR A 197 24.21 -1.99 3.70
CA TYR A 197 24.39 -1.49 5.06
C TYR A 197 24.27 0.02 5.21
N ASP A 198 23.90 0.77 4.15
CA ASP A 198 23.75 2.24 4.20
C ASP A 198 22.82 2.70 5.32
N ALA A 199 21.67 2.02 5.51
CA ALA A 199 20.75 2.36 6.59
C ALA A 199 21.38 2.22 7.99
N LYS A 200 22.25 1.22 8.19
CA LYS A 200 22.96 1.02 9.47
C LYS A 200 24.04 2.08 9.68
N ARG A 201 24.79 2.43 8.62
CA ARG A 201 25.79 3.52 8.69
C ARG A 201 25.14 4.85 9.03
N ASN A 202 24.04 5.16 8.35
CA ASN A 202 23.29 6.41 8.58
C ASN A 202 22.74 6.47 10.00
N ALA A 203 22.20 5.36 10.52
CA ALA A 203 21.74 5.29 11.91
C ALA A 203 22.87 5.53 12.92
N LEU A 204 24.06 4.93 12.72
CA LEU A 204 25.22 5.15 13.58
C LEU A 204 25.73 6.59 13.49
N ALA A 205 25.78 7.17 12.27
CA ALA A 205 26.17 8.56 12.07
C ALA A 205 25.19 9.53 12.75
N GLN A 206 23.88 9.25 12.67
CA GLN A 206 22.87 10.04 13.36
C GLN A 206 23.05 9.98 14.88
N VAL A 207 23.17 8.77 15.45
CA VAL A 207 23.40 8.61 16.91
C VAL A 207 24.67 9.35 17.35
N TYR A 208 25.75 9.27 16.58
CA TYR A 208 26.97 10.00 16.89
C TYR A 208 26.75 11.52 16.89
N GLY A 209 26.06 12.05 15.87
CA GLY A 209 25.74 13.48 15.77
C GLY A 209 24.89 13.97 16.94
N ASP A 210 23.83 13.22 17.29
CA ASP A 210 22.92 13.58 18.38
C ASP A 210 23.62 13.54 19.74
N VAL A 211 24.43 12.50 20.01
CA VAL A 211 25.20 12.36 21.25
C VAL A 211 26.25 13.46 21.36
N LYS A 212 26.98 13.75 20.27
CA LYS A 212 27.96 14.84 20.24
C LYS A 212 27.33 16.18 20.56
N PHE A 213 26.22 16.52 19.92
CA PHE A 213 25.48 17.76 20.15
C PHE A 213 25.08 17.90 21.63
N ILE A 214 24.50 16.85 22.24
CA ILE A 214 24.10 16.89 23.64
C ILE A 214 25.28 17.08 24.57
N LEU A 215 26.41 16.37 24.34
CA LEU A 215 27.61 16.47 25.14
C LEU A 215 28.23 17.88 25.08
N GLU A 216 28.27 18.49 23.90
CA GLU A 216 28.71 19.89 23.70
C GLU A 216 27.83 20.86 24.48
N GLU A 217 26.48 20.72 24.42
CA GLU A 217 25.53 21.58 25.13
C GLU A 217 25.67 21.49 26.67
N ILE A 218 26.02 20.32 27.22
CA ILE A 218 26.26 20.18 28.66
C ILE A 218 27.71 20.45 29.10
N GLY A 219 28.55 20.92 28.16
CA GLY A 219 29.93 21.37 28.44
C GLY A 219 30.95 20.26 28.61
N VAL A 220 30.70 19.07 28.06
CA VAL A 220 31.68 17.98 28.00
C VAL A 220 32.63 18.21 26.81
N ASP A 221 33.91 18.41 27.12
CA ASP A 221 34.94 18.49 26.08
C ASP A 221 35.25 17.10 25.52
N LEU A 222 35.05 16.95 24.20
CA LEU A 222 35.24 15.67 23.49
C LEU A 222 36.66 15.50 22.92
N GLY A 223 37.56 16.47 23.16
CA GLY A 223 38.94 16.39 22.73
C GLY A 223 39.16 16.61 21.25
#